data_6a4e22bcd4715b75ebcdd7082984e593
#
_entry.id   6a4e22bcd4715b75ebcdd7082984e593
#
_cell.length_a   1.000
_cell.length_b   1.000
_cell.length_c   1.000
_cell.angle_alpha   90.00
_cell.angle_beta   90.00
_cell.angle_gamma   90.00
#
_symmetry.space_group_name_H-M   'P 1'
#
loop_
_entity.id
_entity.type
_entity.pdbx_description
1 polymer ?
#
loop_
_entity_poly.entity_id
_entity_poly.type
_entity_poly.pdbx_seq_one_letter_code
_entity_poly.pdbx_strand_id
1 'polypeptide(L)'
;MSQSPNPAAPQQVAPLLALATKLLRAGRPADAIAPLLDAALLQPSNPIIQHDLGLACLEVGRVTDAIAALQRAVASDPRYTDAYFRLGIALEKLGNIGGAIVAYERATKLLPSLTEAWFRAGALVYTLGHRDQAIGCFRRAAATGDRNSFGRLGKARALLTEDRNQEAEQVLRETLVADPRNAMAYDLLGNLLTEFGRFDEARACFERAIAIAPMLAGSYYELVRCRPVTSDDDGLLQGMQAALATPGLEAAQLLRVHLAIGKAAEDLDDYGLAMRHFDAADAVRRGTVRFDSVAFSTEIDRLIARCTPEWIARAPELGSSDATPVLIIGMPRSGTTLVEQIVSMHPEVGAGAELHFWNQRGAEWHRSDAAGNETAFVVSEFLAKAAADYIGVLRAIAPKAARVTDKMPFNFLWAGLIHIAFPRALIIHCRRTAIDTALSIHQTHFRPSLAFPTGGAELVAYFRDYQRLIDHWRSVLPADRFIEVDYEDLTRAPEPVIRRIIAACGLAWDDACLRPESNPRAVNTPSKWQARQPIYRTSVARWRRYEPWLGPLRALVELKQDR
;
A
#
# COMPACT_ATOMS: atom_id res chain seq x y z
N MET A 1 -26.68 -40.92 -17.44
CA MET A 1 -27.92 -41.37 -16.77
C MET A 1 -28.46 -40.18 -16.00
N SER A 2 -29.45 -39.46 -16.54
CA SER A 2 -30.17 -38.38 -15.88
C SER A 2 -31.15 -39.00 -14.89
N GLN A 3 -30.87 -38.84 -13.58
CA GLN A 3 -31.84 -39.19 -12.55
C GLN A 3 -33.02 -38.23 -12.66
N SER A 4 -34.20 -38.78 -12.85
CA SER A 4 -35.49 -38.05 -12.80
C SER A 4 -35.66 -37.40 -11.43
N PRO A 5 -36.14 -36.15 -11.33
CA PRO A 5 -36.31 -35.47 -10.05
C PRO A 5 -37.31 -36.27 -9.15
N ASN A 6 -36.87 -36.57 -7.94
CA ASN A 6 -37.68 -37.23 -6.93
C ASN A 6 -38.87 -36.32 -6.55
N PRO A 7 -40.15 -36.73 -6.81
CA PRO A 7 -41.33 -35.89 -6.53
C PRO A 7 -41.57 -35.57 -5.05
N ALA A 8 -40.92 -36.26 -4.12
CA ALA A 8 -40.99 -36.00 -2.68
C ALA A 8 -39.99 -34.93 -2.20
N ALA A 9 -39.03 -34.51 -3.04
CA ALA A 9 -38.00 -33.55 -2.66
C ALA A 9 -38.53 -32.17 -2.19
N PRO A 10 -39.53 -31.55 -2.81
CA PRO A 10 -40.06 -30.26 -2.35
C PRO A 10 -40.66 -30.29 -0.94
N GLN A 11 -41.33 -31.39 -0.55
CA GLN A 11 -41.95 -31.54 0.76
C GLN A 11 -40.93 -31.71 1.90
N GLN A 12 -39.74 -32.26 1.61
CA GLN A 12 -38.67 -32.45 2.58
C GLN A 12 -37.78 -31.20 2.74
N VAL A 13 -37.66 -30.38 1.70
CA VAL A 13 -36.82 -29.16 1.71
C VAL A 13 -37.43 -28.03 2.53
N ALA A 14 -38.75 -27.83 2.47
CA ALA A 14 -39.44 -26.73 3.16
C ALA A 14 -39.19 -26.70 4.69
N PRO A 15 -39.29 -27.84 5.43
CA PRO A 15 -38.96 -27.86 6.86
C PRO A 15 -37.50 -27.53 7.17
N LEU A 16 -36.57 -28.01 6.33
CA LEU A 16 -35.13 -27.75 6.49
C LEU A 16 -34.81 -26.26 6.32
N LEU A 17 -35.38 -25.62 5.31
CA LEU A 17 -35.25 -24.18 5.09
C LEU A 17 -35.89 -23.35 6.20
N ALA A 18 -37.08 -23.74 6.68
CA ALA A 18 -37.73 -23.06 7.80
C ALA A 18 -36.87 -23.13 9.07
N LEU A 19 -36.26 -24.30 9.35
CA LEU A 19 -35.34 -24.47 10.47
C LEU A 19 -34.08 -23.62 10.30
N ALA A 20 -33.45 -23.68 9.14
CA ALA A 20 -32.24 -22.89 8.84
C ALA A 20 -32.50 -21.38 8.96
N THR A 21 -33.59 -20.89 8.38
CA THR A 21 -33.99 -19.47 8.48
C THR A 21 -34.23 -19.06 9.94
N LYS A 22 -34.86 -19.91 10.74
CA LYS A 22 -35.04 -19.66 12.18
C LYS A 22 -33.71 -19.57 12.92
N LEU A 23 -32.78 -20.47 12.62
CA LEU A 23 -31.44 -20.50 13.23
C LEU A 23 -30.62 -19.27 12.83
N LEU A 24 -30.63 -18.89 11.57
CA LEU A 24 -29.96 -17.69 11.08
C LEU A 24 -30.51 -16.41 11.75
N ARG A 25 -31.84 -16.28 11.84
CA ARG A 25 -32.49 -15.16 12.56
C ARG A 25 -32.18 -15.13 14.06
N ALA A 26 -31.92 -16.30 14.65
CA ALA A 26 -31.52 -16.44 16.04
C ALA A 26 -30.01 -16.20 16.28
N GLY A 27 -29.24 -15.81 15.25
CA GLY A 27 -27.79 -15.62 15.35
C GLY A 27 -27.00 -16.92 15.57
N ARG A 28 -27.52 -18.05 15.08
CA ARG A 28 -26.93 -19.40 15.19
C ARG A 28 -26.54 -19.97 13.82
N PRO A 29 -25.63 -19.31 13.08
CA PRO A 29 -25.26 -19.71 11.73
C PRO A 29 -24.58 -21.08 11.68
N ALA A 30 -23.80 -21.45 12.71
CA ALA A 30 -23.16 -22.75 12.79
C ALA A 30 -24.19 -23.91 12.74
N ASP A 31 -25.29 -23.74 13.46
CA ASP A 31 -26.35 -24.76 13.54
C ASP A 31 -27.20 -24.80 12.27
N ALA A 32 -27.25 -23.71 11.50
CA ALA A 32 -27.98 -23.64 10.23
C ALA A 32 -27.28 -24.38 9.09
N ILE A 33 -25.96 -24.64 9.18
CA ILE A 33 -25.20 -25.28 8.11
C ILE A 33 -25.70 -26.70 7.81
N ALA A 34 -25.93 -27.52 8.82
CA ALA A 34 -26.37 -28.91 8.61
C ALA A 34 -27.70 -29.00 7.87
N PRO A 35 -28.82 -28.34 8.32
CA PRO A 35 -30.08 -28.36 7.56
C PRO A 35 -29.95 -27.73 6.17
N LEU A 36 -29.06 -26.75 5.94
CA LEU A 36 -28.81 -26.18 4.62
C LEU A 36 -28.05 -27.15 3.70
N LEU A 37 -27.13 -27.93 4.23
CA LEU A 37 -26.46 -28.99 3.47
C LEU A 37 -27.45 -30.10 3.07
N ASP A 38 -28.30 -30.53 3.98
CA ASP A 38 -29.34 -31.52 3.68
C ASP A 38 -30.30 -31.01 2.60
N ALA A 39 -30.75 -29.76 2.70
CA ALA A 39 -31.55 -29.12 1.68
C ALA A 39 -30.81 -29.01 0.33
N ALA A 40 -29.50 -28.69 0.34
CA ALA A 40 -28.67 -28.62 -0.86
C ALA A 40 -28.46 -29.99 -1.52
N LEU A 41 -28.45 -31.08 -0.74
CA LEU A 41 -28.42 -32.44 -1.30
C LEU A 41 -29.71 -32.76 -2.05
N LEU A 42 -30.86 -32.30 -1.53
CA LEU A 42 -32.18 -32.51 -2.16
C LEU A 42 -32.40 -31.60 -3.38
N GLN A 43 -31.87 -30.38 -3.34
CA GLN A 43 -32.00 -29.39 -4.40
C GLN A 43 -30.67 -28.69 -4.68
N PRO A 44 -29.70 -29.35 -5.34
CA PRO A 44 -28.34 -28.80 -5.52
C PRO A 44 -28.26 -27.50 -6.34
N SER A 45 -29.21 -27.31 -7.27
CA SER A 45 -29.29 -26.14 -8.15
C SER A 45 -30.24 -25.05 -7.63
N ASN A 46 -30.74 -25.15 -6.40
CA ASN A 46 -31.54 -24.08 -5.85
C ASN A 46 -30.69 -22.91 -5.39
N PRO A 47 -30.72 -21.71 -6.06
CA PRO A 47 -29.82 -20.61 -5.78
C PRO A 47 -30.03 -20.03 -4.37
N ILE A 48 -31.23 -20.08 -3.80
CA ILE A 48 -31.51 -19.56 -2.46
C ILE A 48 -30.85 -20.45 -1.40
N ILE A 49 -30.95 -21.77 -1.53
CA ILE A 49 -30.31 -22.72 -0.59
C ILE A 49 -28.79 -22.54 -0.62
N GLN A 50 -28.21 -22.46 -1.81
CA GLN A 50 -26.77 -22.27 -1.98
C GLN A 50 -26.30 -20.91 -1.44
N HIS A 51 -27.08 -19.85 -1.64
CA HIS A 51 -26.81 -18.52 -1.09
C HIS A 51 -26.84 -18.55 0.46
N ASP A 52 -27.88 -19.10 1.06
CA ASP A 52 -28.05 -19.13 2.52
C ASP A 52 -26.98 -20.01 3.18
N LEU A 53 -26.59 -21.12 2.53
CA LEU A 53 -25.45 -21.95 2.96
C LEU A 53 -24.14 -21.14 2.90
N GLY A 54 -23.92 -20.40 1.81
CA GLY A 54 -22.78 -19.52 1.66
C GLY A 54 -22.72 -18.45 2.75
N LEU A 55 -23.85 -17.83 3.06
CA LEU A 55 -23.97 -16.83 4.13
C LEU A 55 -23.65 -17.45 5.50
N ALA A 56 -24.26 -18.59 5.85
CA ALA A 56 -23.99 -19.29 7.10
C ALA A 56 -22.51 -19.67 7.25
N CYS A 57 -21.90 -20.17 6.18
CA CYS A 57 -20.48 -20.50 6.15
C CYS A 57 -19.57 -19.25 6.33
N LEU A 58 -19.94 -18.11 5.73
CA LEU A 58 -19.21 -16.84 5.90
C LEU A 58 -19.21 -16.37 7.36
N GLU A 59 -20.37 -16.43 8.02
CA GLU A 59 -20.54 -15.97 9.40
C GLU A 59 -19.73 -16.81 10.41
N VAL A 60 -19.50 -18.10 10.11
CA VAL A 60 -18.66 -18.99 10.95
C VAL A 60 -17.21 -19.07 10.50
N GLY A 61 -16.79 -18.26 9.51
CA GLY A 61 -15.42 -18.23 9.02
C GLY A 61 -15.02 -19.36 8.07
N ARG A 62 -15.98 -20.20 7.61
CA ARG A 62 -15.74 -21.27 6.61
C ARG A 62 -15.70 -20.69 5.18
N VAL A 63 -14.70 -19.86 4.91
CA VAL A 63 -14.65 -19.00 3.70
C VAL A 63 -14.63 -19.83 2.41
N THR A 64 -13.87 -20.92 2.35
CA THR A 64 -13.80 -21.79 1.16
C THR A 64 -15.12 -22.45 0.83
N ASP A 65 -15.84 -22.92 1.85
CA ASP A 65 -17.14 -23.53 1.68
C ASP A 65 -18.19 -22.50 1.25
N ALA A 66 -18.09 -21.28 1.79
CA ALA A 66 -18.93 -20.16 1.40
C ALA A 66 -18.75 -19.81 -0.09
N ILE A 67 -17.49 -19.71 -0.56
CA ILE A 67 -17.19 -19.46 -1.98
C ILE A 67 -17.81 -20.54 -2.85
N ALA A 68 -17.62 -21.82 -2.50
CA ALA A 68 -18.15 -22.93 -3.28
C ALA A 68 -19.69 -22.92 -3.37
N ALA A 69 -20.37 -22.59 -2.27
CA ALA A 69 -21.82 -22.48 -2.25
C ALA A 69 -22.32 -21.26 -3.05
N LEU A 70 -21.70 -20.08 -2.85
CA LEU A 70 -22.07 -18.86 -3.58
C LEU A 70 -21.78 -18.96 -5.09
N GLN A 71 -20.71 -19.63 -5.50
CA GLN A 71 -20.46 -19.93 -6.91
C GLN A 71 -21.56 -20.80 -7.52
N ARG A 72 -22.05 -21.81 -6.79
CA ARG A 72 -23.20 -22.60 -7.24
C ARG A 72 -24.48 -21.75 -7.32
N ALA A 73 -24.69 -20.83 -6.37
CA ALA A 73 -25.83 -19.92 -6.40
C ALA A 73 -25.84 -19.06 -7.67
N VAL A 74 -24.72 -18.41 -8.00
CA VAL A 74 -24.62 -17.54 -9.19
C VAL A 74 -24.57 -18.34 -10.50
N ALA A 75 -24.12 -19.59 -10.47
CA ALA A 75 -24.20 -20.49 -11.63
C ALA A 75 -25.66 -20.92 -11.92
N SER A 76 -26.46 -21.13 -10.86
CA SER A 76 -27.87 -21.52 -10.96
C SER A 76 -28.78 -20.33 -11.31
N ASP A 77 -28.48 -19.14 -10.79
CA ASP A 77 -29.12 -17.88 -11.16
C ASP A 77 -28.10 -16.77 -11.42
N PRO A 78 -27.73 -16.54 -12.69
CA PRO A 78 -26.79 -15.47 -13.07
C PRO A 78 -27.30 -14.04 -12.82
N ARG A 79 -28.55 -13.87 -12.37
CA ARG A 79 -29.12 -12.56 -12.00
C ARG A 79 -29.24 -12.37 -10.49
N TYR A 80 -28.76 -13.29 -9.69
CA TYR A 80 -28.86 -13.23 -8.23
C TYR A 80 -27.81 -12.24 -7.66
N THR A 81 -28.21 -11.00 -7.56
CA THR A 81 -27.33 -9.88 -7.17
C THR A 81 -26.68 -10.08 -5.79
N ASP A 82 -27.47 -10.50 -4.77
CA ASP A 82 -26.94 -10.67 -3.41
C ASP A 82 -25.91 -11.81 -3.34
N ALA A 83 -26.10 -12.88 -4.11
CA ALA A 83 -25.12 -13.96 -4.19
C ALA A 83 -23.76 -13.47 -4.78
N TYR A 84 -23.77 -12.62 -5.80
CA TYR A 84 -22.54 -11.99 -6.31
C TYR A 84 -21.91 -11.07 -5.26
N PHE A 85 -22.70 -10.28 -4.57
CA PHE A 85 -22.19 -9.39 -3.53
C PHE A 85 -21.54 -10.19 -2.38
N ARG A 86 -22.20 -11.24 -1.89
CA ARG A 86 -21.66 -12.14 -0.86
C ARG A 86 -20.44 -12.92 -1.35
N LEU A 87 -20.41 -13.34 -2.62
CA LEU A 87 -19.24 -13.97 -3.24
C LEU A 87 -18.05 -12.99 -3.25
N GLY A 88 -18.31 -11.71 -3.57
CA GLY A 88 -17.28 -10.66 -3.48
C GLY A 88 -16.68 -10.55 -2.08
N ILE A 89 -17.53 -10.53 -1.03
CA ILE A 89 -17.08 -10.52 0.37
C ILE A 89 -16.26 -11.78 0.72
N ALA A 90 -16.71 -12.96 0.28
CA ALA A 90 -16.02 -14.22 0.54
C ALA A 90 -14.64 -14.27 -0.13
N LEU A 91 -14.54 -13.81 -1.37
CA LEU A 91 -13.30 -13.73 -2.13
C LEU A 91 -12.33 -12.67 -1.55
N GLU A 92 -12.86 -11.53 -1.08
CA GLU A 92 -12.10 -10.51 -0.35
C GLU A 92 -11.49 -11.10 0.93
N LYS A 93 -12.28 -11.84 1.73
CA LYS A 93 -11.80 -12.56 2.93
C LYS A 93 -10.72 -13.60 2.62
N LEU A 94 -10.81 -14.28 1.48
CA LEU A 94 -9.79 -15.23 1.03
C LEU A 94 -8.52 -14.53 0.52
N GLY A 95 -8.54 -13.22 0.29
CA GLY A 95 -7.45 -12.47 -0.33
C GLY A 95 -7.42 -12.56 -1.86
N ASN A 96 -8.45 -13.14 -2.48
CA ASN A 96 -8.59 -13.15 -3.94
C ASN A 96 -9.18 -11.81 -4.43
N ILE A 97 -8.32 -10.79 -4.46
CA ILE A 97 -8.71 -9.40 -4.79
C ILE A 97 -9.33 -9.31 -6.19
N GLY A 98 -8.71 -9.96 -7.19
CA GLY A 98 -9.20 -9.94 -8.57
C GLY A 98 -10.60 -10.55 -8.70
N GLY A 99 -10.81 -11.72 -8.09
CA GLY A 99 -12.11 -12.38 -8.07
C GLY A 99 -13.18 -11.55 -7.34
N ALA A 100 -12.82 -10.91 -6.23
CA ALA A 100 -13.72 -10.04 -5.47
C ALA A 100 -14.19 -8.83 -6.31
N ILE A 101 -13.26 -8.16 -7.00
CA ILE A 101 -13.61 -7.03 -7.90
C ILE A 101 -14.60 -7.48 -8.95
N VAL A 102 -14.35 -8.60 -9.64
CA VAL A 102 -15.25 -9.14 -10.67
C VAL A 102 -16.65 -9.44 -10.09
N ALA A 103 -16.71 -10.02 -8.91
CA ALA A 103 -17.99 -10.32 -8.25
C ALA A 103 -18.77 -9.03 -7.88
N TYR A 104 -18.10 -8.02 -7.32
CA TYR A 104 -18.71 -6.72 -7.03
C TYR A 104 -19.15 -5.98 -8.30
N GLU A 105 -18.34 -6.00 -9.36
CA GLU A 105 -18.73 -5.43 -10.65
C GLU A 105 -19.97 -6.10 -11.23
N ARG A 106 -20.08 -7.42 -11.07
CA ARG A 106 -21.28 -8.14 -11.52
C ARG A 106 -22.51 -7.74 -10.70
N ALA A 107 -22.37 -7.66 -9.38
CA ALA A 107 -23.43 -7.21 -8.50
C ALA A 107 -23.90 -5.78 -8.85
N THR A 108 -22.97 -4.85 -9.11
CA THR A 108 -23.29 -3.46 -9.47
C THR A 108 -23.85 -3.30 -10.87
N LYS A 109 -23.50 -4.19 -11.81
CA LYS A 109 -24.17 -4.25 -13.13
C LYS A 109 -25.62 -4.70 -13.03
N LEU A 110 -25.92 -5.62 -12.11
CA LEU A 110 -27.29 -6.11 -11.88
C LEU A 110 -28.12 -5.11 -11.05
N LEU A 111 -27.50 -4.49 -10.06
CA LEU A 111 -28.14 -3.49 -9.19
C LEU A 111 -27.22 -2.27 -9.03
N PRO A 112 -27.31 -1.27 -9.93
CA PRO A 112 -26.45 -0.07 -9.89
C PRO A 112 -26.57 0.75 -8.60
N SER A 113 -27.68 0.62 -7.87
CA SER A 113 -27.90 1.29 -6.57
C SER A 113 -27.24 0.57 -5.37
N LEU A 114 -26.51 -0.53 -5.57
CA LEU A 114 -25.81 -1.24 -4.50
C LEU A 114 -24.53 -0.48 -4.09
N THR A 115 -24.73 0.55 -3.29
CA THR A 115 -23.68 1.52 -2.88
C THR A 115 -22.46 0.86 -2.23
N GLU A 116 -22.70 -0.13 -1.34
CA GLU A 116 -21.61 -0.84 -0.66
C GLU A 116 -20.72 -1.60 -1.63
N ALA A 117 -21.28 -2.23 -2.66
CA ALA A 117 -20.49 -2.95 -3.66
C ALA A 117 -19.59 -2.01 -4.46
N TRP A 118 -20.08 -0.81 -4.84
CA TRP A 118 -19.26 0.22 -5.47
C TRP A 118 -18.12 0.68 -4.57
N PHE A 119 -18.41 0.92 -3.29
CA PHE A 119 -17.41 1.35 -2.31
C PHE A 119 -16.32 0.29 -2.12
N ARG A 120 -16.70 -0.99 -1.92
CA ARG A 120 -15.76 -2.11 -1.75
C ARG A 120 -14.92 -2.35 -3.01
N ALA A 121 -15.54 -2.37 -4.18
CA ALA A 121 -14.82 -2.48 -5.45
C ALA A 121 -13.78 -1.36 -5.60
N GLY A 122 -14.17 -0.11 -5.32
CA GLY A 122 -13.28 1.05 -5.35
C GLY A 122 -12.10 0.91 -4.38
N ALA A 123 -12.33 0.41 -3.17
CA ALA A 123 -11.27 0.18 -2.19
C ALA A 123 -10.25 -0.86 -2.67
N LEU A 124 -10.71 -1.98 -3.25
CA LEU A 124 -9.84 -3.02 -3.79
C LEU A 124 -9.05 -2.53 -5.02
N VAL A 125 -9.72 -1.85 -5.94
CA VAL A 125 -9.08 -1.25 -7.13
C VAL A 125 -8.01 -0.22 -6.72
N TYR A 126 -8.27 0.57 -5.68
CA TYR A 126 -7.29 1.50 -5.12
C TYR A 126 -6.06 0.79 -4.54
N THR A 127 -6.23 -0.35 -3.86
CA THR A 127 -5.10 -1.14 -3.33
C THR A 127 -4.21 -1.72 -4.42
N LEU A 128 -4.76 -1.96 -5.62
CA LEU A 128 -4.02 -2.38 -6.81
C LEU A 128 -3.31 -1.22 -7.53
N GLY A 129 -3.50 0.03 -7.08
CA GLY A 129 -2.87 1.22 -7.67
C GLY A 129 -3.62 1.82 -8.86
N HIS A 130 -4.81 1.32 -9.20
CA HIS A 130 -5.64 1.83 -10.30
C HIS A 130 -6.48 3.04 -9.87
N ARG A 131 -5.79 4.18 -9.67
CA ARG A 131 -6.36 5.40 -9.06
C ARG A 131 -7.63 5.90 -9.76
N ASP A 132 -7.60 6.05 -11.08
CA ASP A 132 -8.73 6.61 -11.83
C ASP A 132 -9.97 5.71 -11.80
N GLN A 133 -9.76 4.39 -11.89
CA GLN A 133 -10.84 3.42 -11.77
C GLN A 133 -11.45 3.44 -10.36
N ALA A 134 -10.61 3.57 -9.33
CA ALA A 134 -11.08 3.67 -7.94
C ALA A 134 -11.94 4.93 -7.74
N ILE A 135 -11.50 6.09 -8.25
CA ILE A 135 -12.29 7.34 -8.24
C ILE A 135 -13.66 7.12 -8.90
N GLY A 136 -13.69 6.44 -10.05
CA GLY A 136 -14.94 6.10 -10.74
C GLY A 136 -15.90 5.29 -9.87
N CYS A 137 -15.41 4.27 -9.17
CA CYS A 137 -16.21 3.46 -8.24
C CYS A 137 -16.70 4.28 -7.04
N PHE A 138 -15.84 5.07 -6.41
CA PHE A 138 -16.19 5.90 -5.27
C PHE A 138 -17.22 6.99 -5.61
N ARG A 139 -17.09 7.63 -6.78
CA ARG A 139 -18.09 8.60 -7.28
C ARG A 139 -19.44 7.94 -7.52
N ARG A 140 -19.48 6.70 -8.02
CA ARG A 140 -20.73 5.93 -8.18
C ARG A 140 -21.34 5.59 -6.83
N ALA A 141 -20.54 5.16 -5.85
CA ALA A 141 -21.02 4.96 -4.49
C ALA A 141 -21.63 6.26 -3.92
N ALA A 142 -20.96 7.40 -4.10
CA ALA A 142 -21.48 8.69 -3.68
C ALA A 142 -22.81 9.06 -4.35
N ALA A 143 -22.92 8.86 -5.66
CA ALA A 143 -24.13 9.19 -6.43
C ALA A 143 -25.35 8.32 -6.10
N THR A 144 -25.12 7.05 -5.69
CA THR A 144 -26.21 6.11 -5.40
C THR A 144 -26.63 6.11 -3.93
N GLY A 145 -25.86 6.70 -3.04
CA GLY A 145 -26.07 6.58 -1.60
C GLY A 145 -25.80 7.85 -0.80
N ASP A 146 -26.13 9.02 -1.29
CA ASP A 146 -25.85 10.31 -0.62
C ASP A 146 -26.36 10.38 0.84
N ARG A 147 -27.44 9.66 1.16
CA ARG A 147 -28.01 9.60 2.51
C ARG A 147 -27.53 8.41 3.35
N ASN A 148 -26.82 7.43 2.78
CA ASN A 148 -26.32 6.29 3.52
C ASN A 148 -24.83 6.41 3.82
N SER A 149 -24.36 5.61 4.76
CA SER A 149 -22.99 5.63 5.25
C SER A 149 -21.97 5.38 4.13
N PHE A 150 -22.18 4.36 3.28
CA PHE A 150 -21.24 4.03 2.21
C PHE A 150 -21.21 5.08 1.10
N GLY A 151 -22.29 5.78 0.83
CA GLY A 151 -22.29 6.88 -0.13
C GLY A 151 -21.45 8.07 0.33
N ARG A 152 -21.58 8.47 1.61
CA ARG A 152 -20.76 9.52 2.21
C ARG A 152 -19.28 9.12 2.28
N LEU A 153 -18.99 7.87 2.68
CA LEU A 153 -17.63 7.32 2.65
C LEU A 153 -17.07 7.27 1.23
N GLY A 154 -17.88 6.92 0.24
CA GLY A 154 -17.51 6.96 -1.18
C GLY A 154 -17.13 8.38 -1.63
N LYS A 155 -17.93 9.40 -1.26
CA LYS A 155 -17.60 10.80 -1.51
C LYS A 155 -16.27 11.20 -0.88
N ALA A 156 -16.07 10.87 0.40
CA ALA A 156 -14.82 11.16 1.09
C ALA A 156 -13.62 10.46 0.43
N ARG A 157 -13.74 9.17 0.10
CA ARG A 157 -12.68 8.40 -0.58
C ARG A 157 -12.36 8.96 -1.98
N ALA A 158 -13.36 9.37 -2.76
CA ALA A 158 -13.13 10.01 -4.05
C ALA A 158 -12.29 11.28 -3.88
N LEU A 159 -12.70 12.16 -2.95
CA LEU A 159 -11.99 13.41 -2.64
C LEU A 159 -10.56 13.16 -2.15
N LEU A 160 -10.34 12.20 -1.25
CA LEU A 160 -9.00 11.81 -0.79
C LEU A 160 -8.14 11.30 -1.95
N THR A 161 -8.73 10.52 -2.85
CA THR A 161 -7.99 10.00 -4.00
C THR A 161 -7.70 11.11 -5.04
N GLU A 162 -8.47 12.19 -5.06
CA GLU A 162 -8.28 13.38 -5.89
C GLU A 162 -7.39 14.45 -5.22
N ASP A 163 -6.80 14.16 -4.04
CA ASP A 163 -6.01 15.07 -3.21
C ASP A 163 -6.78 16.32 -2.72
N ARG A 164 -8.11 16.28 -2.71
CA ARG A 164 -9.03 17.31 -2.20
C ARG A 164 -9.27 17.13 -0.70
N ASN A 165 -8.20 17.19 0.05
CA ASN A 165 -8.15 16.74 1.45
C ASN A 165 -9.03 17.56 2.39
N GLN A 166 -9.14 18.88 2.20
CA GLN A 166 -10.00 19.74 3.04
C GLN A 166 -11.48 19.41 2.87
N GLU A 167 -11.92 19.19 1.64
CA GLU A 167 -13.30 18.80 1.35
C GLU A 167 -13.60 17.38 1.86
N ALA A 168 -12.63 16.47 1.78
CA ALA A 168 -12.75 15.14 2.34
C ALA A 168 -12.90 15.18 3.87
N GLU A 169 -12.11 16.01 4.57
CA GLU A 169 -12.22 16.20 6.02
C GLU A 169 -13.62 16.70 6.39
N GLN A 170 -14.12 17.69 5.66
CA GLN A 170 -15.46 18.23 5.91
C GLN A 170 -16.52 17.14 5.77
N VAL A 171 -16.51 16.38 4.68
CA VAL A 171 -17.47 15.28 4.44
C VAL A 171 -17.39 14.21 5.52
N LEU A 172 -16.18 13.86 6.01
CA LEU A 172 -16.01 12.90 7.08
C LEU A 172 -16.56 13.43 8.41
N ARG A 173 -16.31 14.68 8.76
CA ARG A 173 -16.88 15.32 9.96
C ARG A 173 -18.41 15.41 9.91
N GLU A 174 -18.98 15.80 8.78
CA GLU A 174 -20.43 15.79 8.54
C GLU A 174 -21.03 14.36 8.65
N THR A 175 -20.30 13.36 8.17
CA THR A 175 -20.69 11.96 8.30
C THR A 175 -20.74 11.53 9.76
N LEU A 176 -19.76 11.93 10.57
CA LEU A 176 -19.70 11.61 12.01
C LEU A 176 -20.74 12.36 12.84
N VAL A 177 -21.17 13.56 12.41
CA VAL A 177 -22.31 14.26 13.02
C VAL A 177 -23.63 13.49 12.76
N ALA A 178 -23.79 12.97 11.53
CA ALA A 178 -25.01 12.23 11.16
C ALA A 178 -25.02 10.78 11.69
N ASP A 179 -23.86 10.15 11.80
CA ASP A 179 -23.68 8.78 12.31
C ASP A 179 -22.45 8.71 13.23
N PRO A 180 -22.60 9.05 14.54
CA PRO A 180 -21.51 9.03 15.50
C PRO A 180 -20.93 7.63 15.81
N ARG A 181 -21.53 6.57 15.26
CA ARG A 181 -21.05 5.18 15.40
C ARG A 181 -20.40 4.65 14.14
N ASN A 182 -20.01 5.50 13.20
CA ASN A 182 -19.34 5.10 11.97
C ASN A 182 -17.85 4.90 12.18
N ALA A 183 -17.43 3.68 12.50
CA ALA A 183 -16.03 3.33 12.72
C ALA A 183 -15.14 3.61 11.49
N MET A 184 -15.66 3.36 10.28
CA MET A 184 -14.91 3.59 9.04
C MET A 184 -14.67 5.09 8.77
N ALA A 185 -15.64 5.96 9.12
CA ALA A 185 -15.46 7.40 8.99
C ALA A 185 -14.39 7.91 9.96
N TYR A 186 -14.36 7.41 11.19
CA TYR A 186 -13.29 7.70 12.14
C TYR A 186 -11.93 7.22 11.65
N ASP A 187 -11.82 5.98 11.13
CA ASP A 187 -10.57 5.46 10.58
C ASP A 187 -10.06 6.32 9.40
N LEU A 188 -10.95 6.69 8.47
CA LEU A 188 -10.59 7.55 7.33
C LEU A 188 -10.15 8.94 7.77
N LEU A 189 -10.86 9.55 8.72
CA LEU A 189 -10.49 10.85 9.27
C LEU A 189 -9.16 10.80 10.02
N GLY A 190 -8.95 9.77 10.84
CA GLY A 190 -7.68 9.54 11.53
C GLY A 190 -6.51 9.41 10.55
N ASN A 191 -6.66 8.64 9.49
CA ASN A 191 -5.65 8.49 8.45
C ASN A 191 -5.32 9.83 7.78
N LEU A 192 -6.34 10.61 7.40
CA LEU A 192 -6.16 11.94 6.81
C LEU A 192 -5.40 12.88 7.78
N LEU A 193 -5.80 12.91 9.04
CA LEU A 193 -5.18 13.75 10.06
C LEU A 193 -3.70 13.40 10.28
N THR A 194 -3.34 12.10 10.23
CA THR A 194 -1.91 11.69 10.32
C THR A 194 -1.07 12.20 9.16
N GLU A 195 -1.63 12.30 7.94
CA GLU A 195 -0.91 12.84 6.77
C GLU A 195 -0.53 14.31 6.96
N PHE A 196 -1.35 15.07 7.70
CA PHE A 196 -1.11 16.46 8.04
C PHE A 196 -0.38 16.68 9.38
N GLY A 197 0.00 15.60 10.09
CA GLY A 197 0.70 15.67 11.35
C GLY A 197 -0.18 16.03 12.56
N ARG A 198 -1.51 15.99 12.43
CA ARG A 198 -2.48 16.24 13.49
C ARG A 198 -2.69 14.97 14.32
N PHE A 199 -1.60 14.49 14.95
CA PHE A 199 -1.56 13.16 15.57
C PHE A 199 -2.48 13.00 16.77
N ASP A 200 -2.70 14.03 17.60
CA ASP A 200 -3.60 13.94 18.76
C ASP A 200 -5.06 13.77 18.32
N GLU A 201 -5.50 14.51 17.31
CA GLU A 201 -6.83 14.35 16.73
C GLU A 201 -6.99 13.00 16.03
N ALA A 202 -5.95 12.55 15.31
CA ALA A 202 -5.95 11.24 14.67
C ALA A 202 -6.07 10.11 15.69
N ARG A 203 -5.34 10.21 16.80
CA ARG A 203 -5.41 9.27 17.92
C ARG A 203 -6.82 9.14 18.45
N ALA A 204 -7.47 10.27 18.76
CA ALA A 204 -8.86 10.27 19.24
C ALA A 204 -9.82 9.61 18.23
N CYS A 205 -9.61 9.81 16.93
CA CYS A 205 -10.38 9.14 15.90
C CYS A 205 -10.16 7.62 15.91
N PHE A 206 -8.91 7.14 15.96
CA PHE A 206 -8.62 5.70 15.98
C PHE A 206 -9.13 5.03 17.27
N GLU A 207 -9.00 5.67 18.43
CA GLU A 207 -9.57 5.19 19.70
C GLU A 207 -11.10 5.01 19.60
N ARG A 208 -11.80 5.98 18.97
CA ARG A 208 -13.24 5.87 18.73
C ARG A 208 -13.57 4.76 17.72
N ALA A 209 -12.81 4.64 16.65
CA ALA A 209 -12.99 3.56 15.66
C ALA A 209 -12.88 2.17 16.32
N ILE A 210 -11.85 1.97 17.14
CA ILE A 210 -11.60 0.72 17.88
C ILE A 210 -12.73 0.46 18.91
N ALA A 211 -13.16 1.47 19.65
CA ALA A 211 -14.26 1.32 20.62
C ALA A 211 -15.57 0.90 19.97
N ILE A 212 -15.83 1.33 18.73
CA ILE A 212 -17.04 0.98 17.96
C ILE A 212 -16.89 -0.39 17.28
N ALA A 213 -15.71 -0.63 16.68
CA ALA A 213 -15.40 -1.85 15.90
C ALA A 213 -14.01 -2.39 16.31
N PRO A 214 -13.92 -3.17 17.41
CA PRO A 214 -12.65 -3.70 17.93
C PRO A 214 -11.87 -4.58 16.92
N MET A 215 -12.52 -5.02 15.86
CA MET A 215 -11.91 -5.81 14.78
C MET A 215 -11.28 -4.96 13.68
N LEU A 216 -11.32 -3.63 13.78
CA LEU A 216 -10.74 -2.73 12.78
C LEU A 216 -9.21 -2.63 12.96
N ALA A 217 -8.52 -3.67 12.52
CA ALA A 217 -7.07 -3.86 12.70
C ALA A 217 -6.23 -2.69 12.16
N GLY A 218 -6.71 -1.99 11.12
CA GLY A 218 -6.06 -0.80 10.57
C GLY A 218 -5.91 0.31 11.59
N SER A 219 -6.96 0.55 12.38
CA SER A 219 -6.96 1.60 13.39
C SER A 219 -5.95 1.33 14.53
N TYR A 220 -5.75 0.07 14.94
CA TYR A 220 -4.69 -0.27 15.91
C TYR A 220 -3.30 0.05 15.36
N TYR A 221 -3.04 -0.36 14.10
CA TYR A 221 -1.75 -0.14 13.46
C TYR A 221 -1.41 1.35 13.32
N GLU A 222 -2.38 2.18 12.93
CA GLU A 222 -2.14 3.62 12.81
C GLU A 222 -2.09 4.30 14.19
N LEU A 223 -2.87 3.84 15.17
CA LEU A 223 -2.89 4.39 16.53
C LEU A 223 -1.52 4.31 17.21
N VAL A 224 -0.85 3.12 17.18
CA VAL A 224 0.48 2.95 17.79
C VAL A 224 1.58 3.72 17.07
N ARG A 225 1.26 4.36 15.94
CA ARG A 225 2.18 5.18 15.15
C ARG A 225 1.96 6.67 15.32
N CYS A 226 0.90 7.07 16.02
CA CYS A 226 0.65 8.48 16.33
C CYS A 226 1.57 9.01 17.44
N ARG A 227 2.00 8.14 18.36
CA ARG A 227 2.99 8.42 19.42
C ARG A 227 3.59 7.09 19.91
N PRO A 228 4.71 7.13 20.65
CA PRO A 228 5.19 5.95 21.36
C PRO A 228 4.15 5.41 22.35
N VAL A 229 4.03 4.10 22.42
CA VAL A 229 3.22 3.38 23.41
C VAL A 229 3.98 3.39 24.75
N THR A 230 3.26 3.58 25.85
CA THR A 230 3.82 3.60 27.20
C THR A 230 3.15 2.55 28.09
N SER A 231 3.67 2.34 29.31
CA SER A 231 3.06 1.44 30.29
C SER A 231 1.62 1.78 30.66
N ASP A 232 1.19 3.03 30.45
CA ASP A 232 -0.17 3.46 30.72
C ASP A 232 -1.18 3.00 29.64
N ASP A 233 -0.70 2.40 28.56
CA ASP A 233 -1.51 1.92 27.43
C ASP A 233 -1.83 0.40 27.54
N ASP A 234 -1.82 -0.21 28.72
CA ASP A 234 -2.06 -1.64 28.93
C ASP A 234 -3.34 -2.17 28.26
N GLY A 235 -4.43 -1.40 28.30
CA GLY A 235 -5.70 -1.75 27.64
C GLY A 235 -5.58 -1.83 26.11
N LEU A 236 -4.68 -1.08 25.50
CA LEU A 236 -4.44 -1.13 24.06
C LEU A 236 -3.77 -2.45 23.66
N LEU A 237 -2.76 -2.89 24.38
CA LEU A 237 -2.08 -4.15 24.11
C LEU A 237 -3.02 -5.36 24.29
N GLN A 238 -3.83 -5.35 25.37
CA GLN A 238 -4.86 -6.36 25.61
C GLN A 238 -5.90 -6.38 24.49
N GLY A 239 -6.36 -5.20 24.02
CA GLY A 239 -7.29 -5.10 22.87
C GLY A 239 -6.72 -5.68 21.59
N MET A 240 -5.46 -5.42 21.28
CA MET A 240 -4.78 -6.00 20.12
C MET A 240 -4.63 -7.52 20.23
N GLN A 241 -4.30 -8.05 21.43
CA GLN A 241 -4.21 -9.49 21.68
C GLN A 241 -5.59 -10.17 21.54
N ALA A 242 -6.65 -9.55 22.05
CA ALA A 242 -8.00 -10.04 21.88
C ALA A 242 -8.44 -10.03 20.40
N ALA A 243 -8.10 -8.98 19.67
CA ALA A 243 -8.34 -8.92 18.22
C ALA A 243 -7.59 -10.07 17.50
N LEU A 244 -6.34 -10.34 17.87
CA LEU A 244 -5.53 -11.42 17.29
C LEU A 244 -6.14 -12.82 17.57
N ALA A 245 -6.76 -13.01 18.72
CA ALA A 245 -7.39 -14.27 19.12
C ALA A 245 -8.75 -14.53 18.44
N THR A 246 -9.28 -13.56 17.71
CA THR A 246 -10.60 -13.69 17.06
C THR A 246 -10.54 -14.63 15.87
N PRO A 247 -11.39 -15.67 15.81
CA PRO A 247 -11.45 -16.57 14.67
C PRO A 247 -11.83 -15.85 13.37
N GLY A 248 -11.19 -16.22 12.25
CA GLY A 248 -11.58 -15.73 10.93
C GLY A 248 -11.08 -14.33 10.55
N LEU A 249 -10.05 -13.83 11.24
CA LEU A 249 -9.32 -12.64 10.80
C LEU A 249 -8.77 -12.82 9.38
N GLU A 250 -9.03 -11.84 8.54
CA GLU A 250 -8.42 -11.78 7.21
C GLU A 250 -6.91 -11.58 7.29
N ALA A 251 -6.17 -12.12 6.33
CA ALA A 251 -4.70 -12.01 6.29
C ALA A 251 -4.21 -10.55 6.41
N ALA A 252 -4.90 -9.61 5.75
CA ALA A 252 -4.56 -8.18 5.83
C ALA A 252 -4.77 -7.59 7.23
N GLN A 253 -5.79 -8.05 7.95
CA GLN A 253 -6.06 -7.63 9.34
C GLN A 253 -5.04 -8.27 10.29
N LEU A 254 -4.80 -9.57 10.15
CA LEU A 254 -3.81 -10.33 10.93
C LEU A 254 -2.41 -9.69 10.82
N LEU A 255 -1.99 -9.37 9.61
CA LEU A 255 -0.74 -8.65 9.33
C LEU A 255 -0.65 -7.34 10.14
N ARG A 256 -1.70 -6.51 10.09
CA ARG A 256 -1.70 -5.20 10.76
C ARG A 256 -1.70 -5.31 12.27
N VAL A 257 -2.44 -6.27 12.84
CA VAL A 257 -2.43 -6.50 14.30
C VAL A 257 -1.05 -6.96 14.75
N HIS A 258 -0.41 -7.89 14.03
CA HIS A 258 0.96 -8.29 14.35
C HIS A 258 1.94 -7.11 14.31
N LEU A 259 1.88 -6.27 13.27
CA LEU A 259 2.73 -5.07 13.18
C LEU A 259 2.44 -4.07 14.31
N ALA A 260 1.17 -3.92 14.72
CA ALA A 260 0.78 -3.05 15.82
C ALA A 260 1.34 -3.53 17.16
N ILE A 261 1.19 -4.83 17.47
CA ILE A 261 1.75 -5.42 18.69
C ILE A 261 3.28 -5.34 18.67
N GLY A 262 3.91 -5.65 17.53
CA GLY A 262 5.36 -5.54 17.39
C GLY A 262 5.87 -4.13 17.66
N LYS A 263 5.17 -3.10 17.15
CA LYS A 263 5.51 -1.69 17.41
C LYS A 263 5.29 -1.30 18.88
N ALA A 264 4.19 -1.73 19.50
CA ALA A 264 3.92 -1.48 20.91
C ALA A 264 4.98 -2.15 21.82
N ALA A 265 5.34 -3.40 21.52
CA ALA A 265 6.39 -4.11 22.23
C ALA A 265 7.76 -3.43 22.10
N GLU A 266 8.09 -2.91 20.89
CA GLU A 266 9.32 -2.12 20.68
C GLU A 266 9.33 -0.85 21.55
N ASP A 267 8.21 -0.14 21.62
CA ASP A 267 8.11 1.08 22.43
C ASP A 267 8.25 0.80 23.94
N LEU A 268 7.90 -0.41 24.36
CA LEU A 268 8.04 -0.91 25.74
C LEU A 268 9.38 -1.62 25.99
N ASP A 269 10.34 -1.51 25.05
CA ASP A 269 11.67 -2.13 25.09
C ASP A 269 11.68 -3.68 25.09
N ASP A 270 10.55 -4.35 24.82
CA ASP A 270 10.50 -5.80 24.62
C ASP A 270 10.79 -6.19 23.15
N TYR A 271 12.06 -6.10 22.77
CA TYR A 271 12.53 -6.36 21.41
C TYR A 271 12.35 -7.83 20.98
N GLY A 272 12.33 -8.76 21.94
CA GLY A 272 12.08 -10.17 21.67
C GLY A 272 10.63 -10.42 21.27
N LEU A 273 9.66 -9.86 22.00
CA LEU A 273 8.25 -9.88 21.64
C LEU A 273 8.01 -9.15 20.32
N ALA A 274 8.60 -7.98 20.17
CA ALA A 274 8.49 -7.19 18.95
C ALA A 274 8.89 -8.00 17.71
N MET A 275 10.07 -8.65 17.72
CA MET A 275 10.55 -9.42 16.59
C MET A 275 9.67 -10.63 16.31
N ARG A 276 9.18 -11.37 17.32
CA ARG A 276 8.23 -12.47 17.11
C ARG A 276 6.99 -12.03 16.33
N HIS A 277 6.46 -10.83 16.64
CA HIS A 277 5.30 -10.31 15.95
C HIS A 277 5.62 -9.76 14.55
N PHE A 278 6.78 -9.16 14.33
CA PHE A 278 7.22 -8.76 13.01
C PHE A 278 7.47 -9.96 12.09
N ASP A 279 8.07 -11.04 12.61
CA ASP A 279 8.25 -12.30 11.87
C ASP A 279 6.90 -12.96 11.52
N ALA A 280 5.93 -12.93 12.44
CA ALA A 280 4.59 -13.43 12.18
C ALA A 280 3.88 -12.59 11.09
N ALA A 281 4.04 -11.27 11.12
CA ALA A 281 3.52 -10.38 10.08
C ALA A 281 4.13 -10.70 8.70
N ASP A 282 5.45 -10.91 8.65
CA ASP A 282 6.15 -11.29 7.42
C ASP A 282 5.71 -12.66 6.91
N ALA A 283 5.47 -13.62 7.79
CA ALA A 283 4.95 -14.94 7.42
C ALA A 283 3.56 -14.85 6.77
N VAL A 284 2.66 -14.02 7.32
CA VAL A 284 1.34 -13.75 6.71
C VAL A 284 1.52 -13.14 5.32
N ARG A 285 2.41 -12.15 5.18
CA ARG A 285 2.65 -11.48 3.91
C ARG A 285 3.19 -12.43 2.84
N ARG A 286 4.15 -13.29 3.17
CA ARG A 286 4.69 -14.31 2.24
C ARG A 286 3.63 -15.29 1.76
N GLY A 287 2.60 -15.53 2.56
CA GLY A 287 1.44 -16.33 2.14
C GLY A 287 0.54 -15.64 1.09
N THR A 288 0.61 -14.31 0.98
CA THR A 288 -0.26 -13.52 0.09
C THR A 288 0.46 -12.92 -1.11
N VAL A 289 1.73 -12.57 -0.96
CA VAL A 289 2.55 -11.94 -2.01
C VAL A 289 3.85 -12.73 -2.15
N ARG A 290 4.09 -13.27 -3.35
CA ARG A 290 5.35 -13.95 -3.65
C ARG A 290 6.29 -12.98 -4.37
N PHE A 291 7.51 -12.89 -3.86
CA PHE A 291 8.62 -12.23 -4.55
C PHE A 291 9.43 -13.29 -5.31
N ASP A 292 9.70 -13.02 -6.59
CA ASP A 292 10.56 -13.86 -7.42
C ASP A 292 11.97 -13.25 -7.47
N SER A 293 12.86 -13.76 -6.62
CA SER A 293 14.24 -13.28 -6.51
C SER A 293 15.06 -13.57 -7.77
N VAL A 294 14.77 -14.65 -8.48
CA VAL A 294 15.48 -15.02 -9.73
C VAL A 294 15.08 -14.07 -10.84
N ALA A 295 13.80 -13.81 -11.01
CA ALA A 295 13.31 -12.84 -11.98
C ALA A 295 13.85 -11.44 -11.69
N PHE A 296 13.92 -11.03 -10.41
CA PHE A 296 14.49 -9.74 -10.03
C PHE A 296 15.98 -9.65 -10.34
N SER A 297 16.78 -10.66 -9.98
CA SER A 297 18.22 -10.69 -10.29
C SER A 297 18.47 -10.66 -11.79
N THR A 298 17.69 -11.41 -12.57
CA THR A 298 17.75 -11.38 -14.05
C THR A 298 17.44 -9.99 -14.61
N GLU A 299 16.49 -9.29 -13.99
CA GLU A 299 16.15 -7.92 -14.35
C GLU A 299 17.31 -6.95 -14.09
N ILE A 300 17.98 -7.08 -12.94
CA ILE A 300 19.17 -6.28 -12.62
C ILE A 300 20.28 -6.54 -13.63
N ASP A 301 20.56 -7.81 -13.99
CA ASP A 301 21.56 -8.15 -15.00
C ASP A 301 21.24 -7.50 -16.36
N ARG A 302 19.96 -7.52 -16.76
CA ARG A 302 19.49 -6.89 -18.00
C ARG A 302 19.69 -5.37 -17.98
N LEU A 303 19.34 -4.71 -16.87
CA LEU A 303 19.51 -3.25 -16.73
C LEU A 303 20.99 -2.86 -16.80
N ILE A 304 21.87 -3.61 -16.13
CA ILE A 304 23.33 -3.38 -16.15
C ILE A 304 23.87 -3.57 -17.59
N ALA A 305 23.49 -4.65 -18.24
CA ALA A 305 23.96 -4.94 -19.60
C ALA A 305 23.47 -3.91 -20.64
N ARG A 306 22.29 -3.34 -20.44
CA ARG A 306 21.69 -2.39 -21.37
C ARG A 306 22.17 -0.96 -21.19
N CYS A 307 22.34 -0.52 -19.95
CA CYS A 307 22.71 0.86 -19.63
C CYS A 307 24.25 1.01 -19.60
N THR A 308 24.92 0.74 -20.72
CA THR A 308 26.38 0.86 -20.82
C THR A 308 26.84 2.33 -20.79
N PRO A 309 28.15 2.61 -20.51
CA PRO A 309 28.68 3.96 -20.61
C PRO A 309 28.42 4.63 -21.96
N GLU A 310 28.53 3.86 -23.06
CA GLU A 310 28.29 4.36 -24.42
C GLU A 310 26.82 4.73 -24.63
N TRP A 311 25.90 3.94 -24.05
CA TRP A 311 24.48 4.27 -24.11
C TRP A 311 24.16 5.54 -23.30
N ILE A 312 24.71 5.67 -22.10
CA ILE A 312 24.55 6.85 -21.23
C ILE A 312 25.13 8.10 -21.88
N ALA A 313 26.28 7.99 -22.59
CA ALA A 313 26.93 9.12 -23.28
C ALA A 313 26.05 9.73 -24.39
N ARG A 314 25.01 9.04 -24.87
CA ARG A 314 24.05 9.57 -25.87
C ARG A 314 22.96 10.45 -25.27
N ALA A 315 22.91 10.61 -23.94
CA ALA A 315 21.87 11.38 -23.27
C ALA A 315 21.70 12.83 -23.79
N PRO A 316 22.78 13.60 -24.10
CA PRO A 316 22.65 14.94 -24.65
C PRO A 316 21.96 15.01 -26.02
N GLU A 317 22.04 13.92 -26.80
CA GLU A 317 21.45 13.86 -28.15
C GLU A 317 19.98 13.42 -28.13
N LEU A 318 19.62 12.56 -27.17
CA LEU A 318 18.33 11.89 -27.11
C LEU A 318 17.36 12.54 -26.11
N GLY A 319 17.91 13.17 -25.07
CA GLY A 319 17.14 13.63 -23.92
C GLY A 319 16.62 15.06 -24.03
N SER A 320 15.69 15.37 -23.16
CA SER A 320 15.19 16.73 -22.95
C SER A 320 16.19 17.57 -22.16
N SER A 321 16.40 18.81 -22.59
CA SER A 321 17.22 19.78 -21.85
C SER A 321 16.54 20.38 -20.61
N ASP A 322 15.31 19.99 -20.32
CA ASP A 322 14.58 20.47 -19.14
C ASP A 322 15.24 19.96 -17.84
N ALA A 323 15.54 20.88 -16.94
CA ALA A 323 16.21 20.59 -15.68
C ALA A 323 15.23 20.51 -14.48
N THR A 324 13.93 20.61 -14.72
CA THR A 324 12.91 20.60 -13.66
C THR A 324 12.96 19.36 -12.77
N PRO A 325 13.18 18.12 -13.29
CA PRO A 325 13.08 16.93 -12.46
C PRO A 325 14.21 16.81 -11.41
N VAL A 326 13.82 16.48 -10.17
CA VAL A 326 14.71 16.04 -9.09
C VAL A 326 14.20 14.70 -8.58
N LEU A 327 14.91 13.62 -8.89
CA LEU A 327 14.53 12.27 -8.51
C LEU A 327 15.15 11.90 -7.17
N ILE A 328 14.35 11.47 -6.19
CA ILE A 328 14.83 11.00 -4.89
C ILE A 328 14.59 9.50 -4.81
N ILE A 329 15.68 8.74 -4.91
CA ILE A 329 15.67 7.28 -5.06
C ILE A 329 16.41 6.59 -3.91
N GLY A 330 16.26 5.28 -3.81
CA GLY A 330 16.97 4.44 -2.84
C GLY A 330 16.09 3.31 -2.31
N MET A 331 16.55 2.60 -1.31
CA MET A 331 15.69 1.61 -0.64
C MET A 331 14.54 2.31 0.09
N PRO A 332 13.34 1.71 0.14
CA PRO A 332 12.33 2.16 1.09
C PRO A 332 12.94 2.25 2.50
N ARG A 333 12.58 3.27 3.28
CA ARG A 333 13.10 3.49 4.65
C ARG A 333 14.57 3.92 4.75
N SER A 334 15.22 4.28 3.65
CA SER A 334 16.60 4.84 3.65
C SER A 334 16.69 6.36 3.91
N GLY A 335 15.56 7.04 4.19
CA GLY A 335 15.54 8.48 4.43
C GLY A 335 15.02 9.32 3.26
N THR A 336 14.53 8.71 2.19
CA THR A 336 14.01 9.41 0.99
C THR A 336 12.93 10.45 1.33
N THR A 337 12.03 10.15 2.27
CA THR A 337 11.00 11.11 2.72
C THR A 337 11.61 12.32 3.43
N LEU A 338 12.64 12.12 4.26
CA LEU A 338 13.32 13.22 4.94
C LEU A 338 13.99 14.15 3.93
N VAL A 339 14.68 13.60 2.93
CA VAL A 339 15.32 14.38 1.87
C VAL A 339 14.27 15.14 1.04
N GLU A 340 13.13 14.53 0.71
CA GLU A 340 12.03 15.24 0.03
C GLU A 340 11.48 16.38 0.89
N GLN A 341 11.25 16.16 2.19
CA GLN A 341 10.78 17.20 3.10
C GLN A 341 11.75 18.38 3.18
N ILE A 342 13.06 18.11 3.22
CA ILE A 342 14.11 19.12 3.21
C ILE A 342 14.08 19.93 1.91
N VAL A 343 14.14 19.26 0.77
CA VAL A 343 14.25 19.91 -0.55
C VAL A 343 12.98 20.70 -0.87
N SER A 344 11.82 20.18 -0.50
CA SER A 344 10.53 20.83 -0.75
C SER A 344 10.18 21.97 0.23
N MET A 345 11.02 22.24 1.24
CA MET A 345 10.94 23.49 2.00
C MET A 345 11.46 24.70 1.22
N HIS A 346 12.26 24.48 0.18
CA HIS A 346 12.74 25.57 -0.66
C HIS A 346 11.59 26.16 -1.49
N PRO A 347 11.41 27.51 -1.53
CA PRO A 347 10.24 28.15 -2.16
C PRO A 347 10.16 27.92 -3.68
N GLU A 348 11.27 27.64 -4.35
CA GLU A 348 11.31 27.34 -5.77
C GLU A 348 11.11 25.86 -6.11
N VAL A 349 10.84 25.01 -5.10
CA VAL A 349 10.67 23.56 -5.29
C VAL A 349 9.23 23.13 -5.12
N GLY A 350 8.68 22.50 -6.16
CA GLY A 350 7.45 21.72 -6.09
C GLY A 350 7.75 20.28 -5.63
N ALA A 351 6.83 19.66 -4.92
CA ALA A 351 7.04 18.29 -4.53
C ALA A 351 5.96 17.37 -5.09
N GLY A 352 6.39 16.33 -5.83
CA GLY A 352 5.53 15.39 -6.53
C GLY A 352 5.20 14.13 -5.73
N ALA A 353 5.76 13.93 -4.53
CA ALA A 353 5.62 12.71 -3.76
C ALA A 353 6.03 11.44 -4.55
N GLU A 354 5.31 10.33 -4.44
CA GLU A 354 5.62 9.06 -5.11
C GLU A 354 4.91 8.96 -6.47
N LEU A 355 5.59 9.37 -7.56
CA LEU A 355 5.05 9.24 -8.90
C LEU A 355 5.37 7.86 -9.48
N HIS A 356 4.33 7.15 -9.94
CA HIS A 356 4.49 5.84 -10.57
C HIS A 356 4.87 5.91 -12.06
N PHE A 357 5.16 7.09 -12.56
CA PHE A 357 5.40 7.36 -13.99
C PHE A 357 6.52 6.47 -14.56
N TRP A 358 7.70 6.49 -13.94
CA TRP A 358 8.87 5.75 -14.45
C TRP A 358 8.73 4.25 -14.29
N ASN A 359 7.98 3.76 -13.30
CA ASN A 359 7.67 2.34 -13.18
C ASN A 359 6.84 1.84 -14.37
N GLN A 360 5.87 2.64 -14.84
CA GLN A 360 5.06 2.31 -16.00
C GLN A 360 5.87 2.40 -17.30
N ARG A 361 6.62 3.48 -17.49
CA ARG A 361 7.47 3.69 -18.68
C ARG A 361 8.61 2.68 -18.77
N GLY A 362 9.25 2.32 -17.65
CA GLY A 362 10.25 1.27 -17.62
C GLY A 362 9.70 -0.09 -18.04
N ALA A 363 8.52 -0.46 -17.55
CA ALA A 363 7.85 -1.67 -17.99
C ALA A 363 7.49 -1.67 -19.49
N GLU A 364 7.12 -0.53 -20.06
CA GLU A 364 6.92 -0.36 -21.52
C GLU A 364 8.23 -0.51 -22.29
N TRP A 365 9.29 0.13 -21.80
CA TRP A 365 10.62 0.04 -22.38
C TRP A 365 11.13 -1.41 -22.46
N HIS A 366 10.92 -2.21 -21.39
CA HIS A 366 11.27 -3.62 -21.40
C HIS A 366 10.48 -4.46 -22.40
N ARG A 367 9.17 -4.17 -22.55
CA ARG A 367 8.34 -4.91 -23.53
C ARG A 367 8.74 -4.61 -24.97
N SER A 368 9.20 -3.40 -25.26
CA SER A 368 9.67 -3.03 -26.61
C SER A 368 10.95 -3.77 -26.98
N ASP A 369 11.85 -3.96 -26.00
CA ASP A 369 13.09 -4.71 -26.15
C ASP A 369 12.85 -6.19 -26.44
N ALA A 370 11.98 -6.83 -25.65
CA ALA A 370 11.62 -8.24 -25.85
C ALA A 370 11.00 -8.53 -27.23
N ALA A 371 10.44 -7.51 -27.87
CA ALA A 371 9.87 -7.61 -29.22
C ALA A 371 10.92 -7.39 -30.36
N GLY A 372 12.19 -7.12 -30.02
CA GLY A 372 13.26 -6.87 -30.99
C GLY A 372 13.12 -5.56 -31.80
N ASN A 373 12.30 -4.63 -31.34
CA ASN A 373 11.96 -3.39 -32.04
C ASN A 373 12.93 -2.21 -31.74
N GLU A 374 14.16 -2.46 -31.35
CA GLU A 374 15.11 -1.40 -31.01
C GLU A 374 15.82 -0.81 -32.25
N THR A 375 15.08 -0.10 -33.08
CA THR A 375 15.75 0.86 -33.96
C THR A 375 16.05 2.15 -33.19
N ALA A 376 17.14 2.85 -33.53
CA ALA A 376 17.49 4.14 -32.88
C ALA A 376 16.35 5.16 -32.97
N PHE A 377 15.52 5.08 -34.00
CA PHE A 377 14.33 5.93 -34.21
C PHE A 377 13.23 5.63 -33.17
N VAL A 378 12.90 4.36 -32.94
CA VAL A 378 11.86 3.96 -31.96
C VAL A 378 12.25 4.34 -30.55
N VAL A 379 13.54 4.20 -30.20
CA VAL A 379 14.06 4.61 -28.89
C VAL A 379 13.95 6.15 -28.72
N SER A 380 14.33 6.92 -29.74
CA SER A 380 14.26 8.38 -29.70
C SER A 380 12.83 8.89 -29.57
N GLU A 381 11.88 8.31 -30.31
CA GLU A 381 10.46 8.69 -30.23
C GLU A 381 9.87 8.35 -28.85
N PHE A 382 10.18 7.16 -28.31
CA PHE A 382 9.76 6.76 -26.96
C PHE A 382 10.27 7.73 -25.90
N LEU A 383 11.57 8.08 -25.94
CA LEU A 383 12.18 8.99 -24.99
C LEU A 383 11.59 10.40 -25.07
N ALA A 384 11.42 10.93 -26.29
CA ALA A 384 10.83 12.26 -26.49
C ALA A 384 9.40 12.33 -25.95
N LYS A 385 8.60 11.29 -26.23
CA LYS A 385 7.24 11.19 -25.69
C LYS A 385 7.23 11.06 -24.19
N ALA A 386 8.04 10.17 -23.61
CA ALA A 386 8.14 10.00 -22.15
C ALA A 386 8.56 11.30 -21.46
N ALA A 387 9.53 12.03 -22.05
CA ALA A 387 9.96 13.30 -21.51
C ALA A 387 8.85 14.36 -21.54
N ALA A 388 8.15 14.50 -22.65
CA ALA A 388 7.04 15.46 -22.77
C ALA A 388 5.90 15.15 -21.79
N ASP A 389 5.48 13.88 -21.71
CA ASP A 389 4.43 13.43 -20.80
C ASP A 389 4.83 13.68 -19.33
N TYR A 390 6.08 13.37 -18.96
CA TYR A 390 6.57 13.55 -17.60
C TYR A 390 6.65 15.02 -17.18
N ILE A 391 7.15 15.90 -18.04
CA ILE A 391 7.15 17.35 -17.78
C ILE A 391 5.71 17.86 -17.64
N GLY A 392 4.78 17.35 -18.43
CA GLY A 392 3.35 17.64 -18.27
C GLY A 392 2.84 17.33 -16.86
N VAL A 393 3.20 16.16 -16.32
CA VAL A 393 2.85 15.76 -14.94
C VAL A 393 3.49 16.71 -13.92
N LEU A 394 4.80 16.98 -14.03
CA LEU A 394 5.50 17.85 -13.09
C LEU A 394 4.96 19.29 -13.10
N ARG A 395 4.67 19.85 -14.28
CA ARG A 395 4.08 21.17 -14.42
C ARG A 395 2.64 21.26 -13.91
N ALA A 396 1.89 20.18 -14.01
CA ALA A 396 0.55 20.12 -13.40
C ALA A 396 0.62 20.17 -11.86
N ILE A 397 1.66 19.59 -11.26
CA ILE A 397 1.89 19.62 -9.81
C ILE A 397 2.35 20.99 -9.34
N ALA A 398 3.34 21.58 -10.01
CA ALA A 398 3.93 22.86 -9.62
C ALA A 398 4.32 23.71 -10.86
N PRO A 399 3.36 24.45 -11.43
CA PRO A 399 3.54 25.13 -12.72
C PRO A 399 4.67 26.15 -12.74
N LYS A 400 4.98 26.76 -11.60
CA LYS A 400 5.96 27.86 -11.47
C LYS A 400 7.27 27.44 -10.80
N ALA A 401 7.37 26.19 -10.34
CA ALA A 401 8.58 25.75 -9.63
C ALA A 401 9.78 25.61 -10.57
N ALA A 402 10.95 26.02 -10.12
CA ALA A 402 12.21 25.81 -10.84
C ALA A 402 12.60 24.31 -10.85
N ARG A 403 12.29 23.62 -9.77
CA ARG A 403 12.52 22.18 -9.59
C ARG A 403 11.25 21.50 -9.07
N VAL A 404 11.03 20.24 -9.47
CA VAL A 404 9.94 19.41 -8.92
C VAL A 404 10.52 18.06 -8.53
N THR A 405 10.28 17.65 -7.27
CA THR A 405 10.74 16.35 -6.78
C THR A 405 9.80 15.24 -7.24
N ASP A 406 10.38 14.10 -7.57
CA ASP A 406 9.72 12.80 -7.65
C ASP A 406 10.43 11.86 -6.67
N LYS A 407 9.83 11.64 -5.52
CA LYS A 407 10.38 10.78 -4.49
C LYS A 407 9.74 9.39 -4.59
N MET A 408 10.11 8.64 -5.58
CA MET A 408 9.77 7.24 -5.73
C MET A 408 11.03 6.40 -5.46
N PRO A 409 11.13 5.75 -4.29
CA PRO A 409 12.32 4.96 -3.94
C PRO A 409 12.71 3.98 -5.05
N PHE A 410 11.76 3.27 -5.64
CA PHE A 410 11.99 2.26 -6.66
C PHE A 410 12.44 2.81 -8.04
N ASN A 411 12.44 4.13 -8.24
CA ASN A 411 13.04 4.73 -9.44
C ASN A 411 14.56 4.45 -9.56
N PHE A 412 15.18 3.84 -8.54
CA PHE A 412 16.56 3.35 -8.67
C PHE A 412 16.70 2.30 -9.78
N LEU A 413 15.66 1.55 -10.11
CA LEU A 413 15.64 0.64 -11.25
C LEU A 413 15.80 1.37 -12.58
N TRP A 414 15.29 2.58 -12.68
CA TRP A 414 15.16 3.33 -13.92
C TRP A 414 16.14 4.50 -14.04
N ALA A 415 17.14 4.61 -13.15
CA ALA A 415 18.03 5.78 -13.10
C ALA A 415 18.75 6.03 -14.43
N GLY A 416 19.19 4.99 -15.14
CA GLY A 416 19.78 5.11 -16.48
C GLY A 416 18.80 5.62 -17.52
N LEU A 417 17.58 5.06 -17.57
CA LEU A 417 16.51 5.50 -18.49
C LEU A 417 16.11 6.97 -18.21
N ILE A 418 15.99 7.33 -16.93
CA ILE A 418 15.66 8.68 -16.50
C ILE A 418 16.77 9.66 -16.94
N HIS A 419 18.04 9.29 -16.76
CA HIS A 419 19.15 10.14 -17.17
C HIS A 419 19.19 10.35 -18.69
N ILE A 420 18.95 9.31 -19.48
CA ILE A 420 18.86 9.44 -20.95
C ILE A 420 17.70 10.38 -21.34
N ALA A 421 16.54 10.24 -20.70
CA ALA A 421 15.39 11.11 -20.99
C ALA A 421 15.63 12.55 -20.52
N PHE A 422 16.39 12.75 -19.43
CA PHE A 422 16.66 14.05 -18.80
C PHE A 422 18.12 14.17 -18.34
N PRO A 423 19.08 14.45 -19.23
CA PRO A 423 20.49 14.53 -18.86
C PRO A 423 20.80 15.65 -17.84
N ARG A 424 19.89 16.62 -17.66
CA ARG A 424 20.02 17.70 -16.68
C ARG A 424 19.22 17.49 -15.40
N ALA A 425 18.46 16.40 -15.28
CA ALA A 425 17.81 16.02 -14.04
C ALA A 425 18.83 15.71 -12.95
N LEU A 426 18.50 16.03 -11.70
CA LEU A 426 19.28 15.61 -10.55
C LEU A 426 18.69 14.31 -9.99
N ILE A 427 19.52 13.30 -9.79
CA ILE A 427 19.16 12.06 -9.12
C ILE A 427 19.86 12.06 -7.75
N ILE A 428 19.07 12.06 -6.68
CA ILE A 428 19.54 12.00 -5.30
C ILE A 428 19.31 10.57 -4.79
N HIS A 429 20.38 9.83 -4.64
CA HIS A 429 20.36 8.50 -4.07
C HIS A 429 20.52 8.56 -2.55
N CYS A 430 19.44 8.25 -1.83
CA CYS A 430 19.44 8.16 -0.38
C CYS A 430 19.89 6.77 0.05
N ARG A 431 20.99 6.72 0.80
CA ARG A 431 21.51 5.47 1.36
C ARG A 431 21.53 5.52 2.88
N ARG A 432 21.38 4.37 3.48
CA ARG A 432 21.41 4.13 4.91
C ARG A 432 21.98 2.73 5.15
N THR A 433 22.60 2.49 6.30
CA THR A 433 23.09 1.17 6.70
C THR A 433 22.09 0.07 6.34
N ALA A 434 22.54 -0.94 5.59
CA ALA A 434 21.67 -1.97 5.02
C ALA A 434 20.83 -2.67 6.08
N ILE A 435 21.44 -3.02 7.22
CA ILE A 435 20.73 -3.72 8.31
C ILE A 435 19.67 -2.84 8.99
N ASP A 436 19.92 -1.53 9.25
CA ASP A 436 18.90 -0.64 9.82
C ASP A 436 17.75 -0.39 8.84
N THR A 437 18.06 -0.33 7.54
CA THR A 437 17.06 -0.21 6.48
C THR A 437 16.21 -1.47 6.39
N ALA A 438 16.84 -2.65 6.35
CA ALA A 438 16.14 -3.94 6.30
C ALA A 438 15.25 -4.17 7.52
N LEU A 439 15.75 -3.87 8.72
CA LEU A 439 14.96 -3.95 9.94
C LEU A 439 13.74 -3.02 9.87
N SER A 440 13.93 -1.77 9.41
CA SER A 440 12.83 -0.82 9.24
C SER A 440 11.82 -1.26 8.18
N ILE A 441 12.26 -1.95 7.12
CA ILE A 441 11.39 -2.56 6.11
C ILE A 441 10.58 -3.70 6.74
N HIS A 442 11.23 -4.59 7.48
CA HIS A 442 10.62 -5.73 8.15
C HIS A 442 9.48 -5.33 9.11
N GLN A 443 9.62 -4.18 9.75
CA GLN A 443 8.66 -3.60 10.70
C GLN A 443 7.56 -2.75 10.05
N THR A 444 7.53 -2.65 8.71
CA THR A 444 6.65 -1.72 7.99
C THR A 444 5.62 -2.45 7.14
N HIS A 445 4.37 -1.97 7.18
CA HIS A 445 3.35 -2.40 6.24
C HIS A 445 3.56 -1.74 4.87
N PHE A 446 3.76 -2.53 3.83
CA PHE A 446 3.75 -2.08 2.43
C PHE A 446 2.47 -2.52 1.72
N ARG A 447 2.05 -1.75 0.72
CA ARG A 447 0.88 -2.10 -0.09
C ARG A 447 1.13 -3.42 -0.85
N PRO A 448 0.12 -4.31 -0.96
CA PRO A 448 0.27 -5.59 -1.67
C PRO A 448 0.64 -5.47 -3.16
N SER A 449 0.35 -4.31 -3.79
CA SER A 449 0.72 -4.03 -5.18
C SER A 449 2.24 -4.00 -5.44
N LEU A 450 3.04 -3.89 -4.38
CA LEU A 450 4.49 -3.98 -4.46
C LEU A 450 4.91 -5.42 -4.13
N ALA A 451 5.25 -6.20 -5.15
CA ALA A 451 5.93 -7.49 -4.97
C ALA A 451 7.37 -7.24 -4.51
N PHE A 452 7.51 -6.96 -3.22
CA PHE A 452 8.76 -6.55 -2.59
C PHE A 452 8.97 -7.37 -1.31
N PRO A 453 10.16 -7.97 -1.09
CA PRO A 453 10.41 -8.77 0.09
C PRO A 453 10.53 -7.88 1.33
N THR A 454 9.94 -8.30 2.44
CA THR A 454 9.96 -7.56 3.71
C THR A 454 10.76 -8.22 4.80
N GLY A 455 11.33 -9.40 4.54
CA GLY A 455 12.11 -10.12 5.53
C GLY A 455 12.85 -11.31 4.97
N GLY A 456 13.54 -12.01 5.86
CA GLY A 456 14.21 -13.26 5.56
C GLY A 456 15.36 -13.16 4.55
N ALA A 457 15.70 -14.29 3.95
CA ALA A 457 16.78 -14.40 2.95
C ALA A 457 16.45 -13.66 1.64
N GLU A 458 15.16 -13.54 1.32
CA GLU A 458 14.71 -12.82 0.11
C GLU A 458 15.07 -11.33 0.18
N LEU A 459 14.88 -10.69 1.33
CA LEU A 459 15.28 -9.30 1.51
C LEU A 459 16.80 -9.11 1.45
N VAL A 460 17.56 -10.09 1.97
CA VAL A 460 19.04 -10.08 1.86
C VAL A 460 19.49 -10.17 0.40
N ALA A 461 18.87 -11.07 -0.38
CA ALA A 461 19.14 -11.21 -1.81
C ALA A 461 18.81 -9.92 -2.57
N TYR A 462 17.65 -9.34 -2.28
CA TYR A 462 17.22 -8.06 -2.86
C TYR A 462 18.23 -6.93 -2.60
N PHE A 463 18.75 -6.82 -1.38
CA PHE A 463 19.77 -5.82 -1.04
C PHE A 463 21.06 -6.01 -1.83
N ARG A 464 21.50 -7.25 -2.07
CA ARG A 464 22.71 -7.54 -2.87
C ARG A 464 22.51 -7.10 -4.33
N ASP A 465 21.38 -7.42 -4.93
CA ASP A 465 21.06 -7.01 -6.29
C ASP A 465 20.87 -5.49 -6.41
N TYR A 466 20.21 -4.88 -5.44
CA TYR A 466 20.14 -3.42 -5.34
C TYR A 466 21.54 -2.79 -5.30
N GLN A 467 22.46 -3.30 -4.46
CA GLN A 467 23.82 -2.78 -4.36
C GLN A 467 24.56 -2.89 -5.70
N ARG A 468 24.47 -4.05 -6.38
CA ARG A 468 25.07 -4.25 -7.72
C ARG A 468 24.60 -3.19 -8.72
N LEU A 469 23.30 -2.90 -8.73
CA LEU A 469 22.75 -1.89 -9.64
C LEU A 469 23.19 -0.48 -9.26
N ILE A 470 23.25 -0.15 -7.98
CA ILE A 470 23.73 1.16 -7.52
C ILE A 470 25.22 1.36 -7.86
N ASP A 471 26.04 0.33 -7.68
CA ASP A 471 27.47 0.38 -8.06
C ASP A 471 27.63 0.61 -9.56
N HIS A 472 26.76 -0.01 -10.37
CA HIS A 472 26.70 0.26 -11.79
C HIS A 472 26.33 1.73 -12.08
N TRP A 473 25.28 2.27 -11.46
CA TRP A 473 24.89 3.69 -11.64
C TRP A 473 26.02 4.65 -11.26
N ARG A 474 26.77 4.39 -10.17
CA ARG A 474 27.95 5.17 -9.81
C ARG A 474 29.02 5.18 -10.90
N SER A 475 29.16 4.07 -11.61
CA SER A 475 30.20 3.93 -12.65
C SER A 475 29.83 4.59 -13.98
N VAL A 476 28.55 4.71 -14.30
CA VAL A 476 28.10 5.15 -15.63
C VAL A 476 27.40 6.52 -15.65
N LEU A 477 26.81 6.96 -14.53
CA LEU A 477 26.11 8.24 -14.47
C LEU A 477 27.07 9.39 -14.09
N PRO A 478 26.89 10.61 -14.63
CA PRO A 478 27.71 11.75 -14.27
C PRO A 478 27.60 12.10 -12.77
N ALA A 479 28.74 12.26 -12.09
CA ALA A 479 28.78 12.48 -10.64
C ALA A 479 28.10 13.80 -10.17
N ASP A 480 27.94 14.77 -11.06
CA ASP A 480 27.20 16.00 -10.79
C ASP A 480 25.67 15.86 -11.01
N ARG A 481 25.22 14.71 -11.55
CA ARG A 481 23.80 14.38 -11.80
C ARG A 481 23.31 13.23 -10.95
N PHE A 482 24.19 12.39 -10.43
CA PHE A 482 23.90 11.30 -9.51
C PHE A 482 24.65 11.54 -8.21
N ILE A 483 23.98 12.15 -7.21
CA ILE A 483 24.58 12.44 -5.92
C ILE A 483 24.07 11.49 -4.84
N GLU A 484 24.91 11.18 -3.87
CA GLU A 484 24.56 10.31 -2.76
C GLU A 484 24.40 11.08 -1.46
N VAL A 485 23.40 10.71 -0.69
CA VAL A 485 23.10 11.27 0.63
C VAL A 485 23.04 10.15 1.65
N ASP A 486 24.03 10.12 2.54
CA ASP A 486 24.07 9.22 3.68
C ASP A 486 23.12 9.72 4.78
N TYR A 487 22.17 8.87 5.19
CA TYR A 487 21.23 9.16 6.26
C TYR A 487 21.95 9.45 7.59
N GLU A 488 22.99 8.69 7.88
CA GLU A 488 23.81 8.83 9.09
C GLU A 488 24.53 10.18 9.13
N ASP A 489 25.07 10.64 8.00
CA ASP A 489 25.72 11.96 7.89
C ASP A 489 24.69 13.09 7.95
N LEU A 490 23.56 12.93 7.24
CA LEU A 490 22.45 13.90 7.26
C LEU A 490 21.91 14.10 8.69
N THR A 491 21.80 13.03 9.47
CA THR A 491 21.31 13.13 10.85
C THR A 491 22.37 13.60 11.85
N ARG A 492 23.67 13.40 11.55
CA ARG A 492 24.78 13.83 12.38
C ARG A 492 25.11 15.32 12.22
N ALA A 493 25.16 15.78 10.98
CA ALA A 493 25.49 17.14 10.60
C ALA A 493 24.53 17.62 9.49
N PRO A 494 23.29 18.02 9.84
CA PRO A 494 22.27 18.30 8.83
C PRO A 494 22.67 19.42 7.86
N GLU A 495 23.09 20.59 8.39
CA GLU A 495 23.28 21.79 7.58
C GLU A 495 24.29 21.62 6.44
N PRO A 496 25.51 21.09 6.61
CA PRO A 496 26.45 20.89 5.50
C PRO A 496 25.89 19.97 4.42
N VAL A 497 25.19 18.90 4.81
CA VAL A 497 24.58 17.96 3.86
C VAL A 497 23.42 18.61 3.11
N ILE A 498 22.57 19.35 3.79
CA ILE A 498 21.44 20.06 3.19
C ILE A 498 21.94 21.13 2.22
N ARG A 499 22.95 21.93 2.59
CA ARG A 499 23.57 22.92 1.69
C ARG A 499 24.09 22.27 0.40
N ARG A 500 24.74 21.12 0.51
CA ARG A 500 25.21 20.36 -0.67
C ARG A 500 24.04 19.90 -1.55
N ILE A 501 22.95 19.44 -0.97
CA ILE A 501 21.75 19.02 -1.72
C ILE A 501 21.13 20.21 -2.47
N ILE A 502 20.91 21.34 -1.80
CA ILE A 502 20.31 22.53 -2.39
C ILE A 502 21.21 23.11 -3.49
N ALA A 503 22.53 23.15 -3.29
CA ALA A 503 23.48 23.56 -4.31
C ALA A 503 23.45 22.62 -5.54
N ALA A 504 23.34 21.29 -5.35
CA ALA A 504 23.21 20.33 -6.44
C ALA A 504 21.90 20.50 -7.21
N CYS A 505 20.81 20.95 -6.55
CA CYS A 505 19.58 21.35 -7.24
C CYS A 505 19.77 22.62 -8.10
N GLY A 506 20.91 23.32 -7.99
CA GLY A 506 21.17 24.58 -8.67
C GLY A 506 20.36 25.74 -8.11
N LEU A 507 20.04 25.69 -6.82
CA LEU A 507 19.22 26.68 -6.11
C LEU A 507 20.07 27.50 -5.12
N ALA A 508 19.65 28.74 -4.87
CA ALA A 508 20.23 29.55 -3.80
C ALA A 508 19.89 28.92 -2.43
N TRP A 509 20.67 29.24 -1.41
CA TRP A 509 20.39 28.76 -0.07
C TRP A 509 19.14 29.43 0.53
N ASP A 510 18.30 28.60 1.19
CA ASP A 510 17.17 29.07 1.99
C ASP A 510 17.15 28.35 3.35
N ASP A 511 17.08 29.11 4.45
CA ASP A 511 17.11 28.58 5.82
C ASP A 511 15.86 27.74 6.17
N ALA A 512 14.77 27.86 5.42
CA ALA A 512 13.59 27.03 5.60
C ALA A 512 13.94 25.54 5.45
N CYS A 513 14.91 25.18 4.61
CA CYS A 513 15.36 23.80 4.42
C CYS A 513 15.94 23.14 5.67
N LEU A 514 16.31 23.91 6.70
CA LEU A 514 16.77 23.39 7.99
C LEU A 514 15.65 22.94 8.93
N ARG A 515 14.38 23.20 8.58
CA ARG A 515 13.21 22.90 9.42
C ARG A 515 12.19 22.03 8.67
N PRO A 516 12.59 20.84 8.20
CA PRO A 516 11.71 19.97 7.41
C PRO A 516 10.44 19.51 8.17
N GLU A 517 10.48 19.49 9.50
CA GLU A 517 9.33 19.16 10.35
C GLU A 517 8.18 20.17 10.23
N SER A 518 8.48 21.42 9.88
CA SER A 518 7.48 22.47 9.67
C SER A 518 6.83 22.48 8.29
N ASN A 519 7.20 21.55 7.41
CA ASN A 519 6.65 21.47 6.08
C ASN A 519 5.12 21.22 6.13
N PRO A 520 4.26 22.11 5.60
CA PRO A 520 2.80 21.99 5.74
C PRO A 520 2.17 20.90 4.86
N ARG A 521 2.95 20.28 3.97
CA ARG A 521 2.44 19.33 2.99
C ARG A 521 2.01 18.01 3.63
N ALA A 522 0.97 17.37 3.06
CA ALA A 522 0.60 16.01 3.43
C ALA A 522 1.75 15.02 3.17
N VAL A 523 1.96 14.10 4.10
CA VAL A 523 2.97 13.03 4.00
C VAL A 523 2.24 11.69 3.88
N ASN A 524 2.13 11.17 2.67
CA ASN A 524 1.47 9.89 2.42
C ASN A 524 2.48 8.74 2.24
N THR A 525 3.30 8.53 3.27
CA THR A 525 4.27 7.42 3.32
C THR A 525 4.26 6.75 4.69
N PRO A 526 4.82 5.56 4.84
CA PRO A 526 4.97 4.94 6.16
C PRO A 526 5.78 5.77 7.17
N SER A 527 6.43 6.85 6.74
CA SER A 527 7.25 7.74 7.57
C SER A 527 6.53 9.00 8.06
N LYS A 528 5.18 9.01 8.10
CA LYS A 528 4.36 10.20 8.44
C LYS A 528 4.81 10.87 9.75
N TRP A 529 4.93 10.08 10.83
CA TRP A 529 5.31 10.60 12.13
C TRP A 529 6.77 11.11 12.15
N GLN A 530 7.71 10.31 11.57
CA GLN A 530 9.13 10.66 11.51
C GLN A 530 9.37 11.96 10.74
N ALA A 531 8.63 12.17 9.65
CA ALA A 531 8.74 13.36 8.80
C ALA A 531 8.28 14.65 9.49
N ARG A 532 7.55 14.55 10.61
CA ARG A 532 7.08 15.68 11.44
C ARG A 532 7.91 15.89 12.70
N GLN A 533 8.99 15.15 12.86
CA GLN A 533 9.93 15.34 13.97
C GLN A 533 11.14 16.14 13.48
N PRO A 534 11.76 16.95 14.35
CA PRO A 534 13.07 17.48 14.08
C PRO A 534 14.03 16.36 13.68
N ILE A 535 15.07 16.68 12.91
CA ILE A 535 16.04 15.66 12.49
C ILE A 535 16.69 15.01 13.73
N TYR A 536 16.56 13.70 13.88
CA TYR A 536 16.99 12.93 15.05
C TYR A 536 17.88 11.73 14.66
N ARG A 537 18.64 11.21 15.66
CA ARG A 537 19.63 10.15 15.45
C ARG A 537 19.25 8.78 16.02
N THR A 538 18.13 8.66 16.70
CA THR A 538 17.75 7.41 17.40
C THR A 538 17.47 6.22 16.44
N SER A 539 17.33 6.51 15.16
CA SER A 539 17.17 5.48 14.12
C SER A 539 18.52 4.92 13.62
N VAL A 540 19.65 5.50 13.98
CA VAL A 540 21.00 5.04 13.59
C VAL A 540 21.44 3.92 14.53
N ALA A 541 21.93 2.83 13.96
CA ALA A 541 22.38 1.64 14.68
C ALA A 541 21.29 1.00 15.57
N ARG A 542 20.00 1.24 15.25
CA ARG A 542 18.87 0.67 16.00
C ARG A 542 18.85 -0.86 15.97
N TRP A 543 19.38 -1.48 14.91
CA TRP A 543 19.50 -2.93 14.77
C TRP A 543 20.20 -3.60 15.94
N ARG A 544 21.09 -2.92 16.67
CA ARG A 544 21.83 -3.48 17.82
C ARG A 544 20.91 -3.92 18.95
N ARG A 545 19.76 -3.26 19.11
CA ARG A 545 18.72 -3.65 20.09
C ARG A 545 18.06 -4.98 19.73
N TYR A 546 18.11 -5.35 18.46
CA TYR A 546 17.51 -6.57 17.89
C TYR A 546 18.54 -7.65 17.58
N GLU A 547 19.82 -7.43 17.90
CA GLU A 547 20.93 -8.30 17.47
C GLU A 547 20.70 -9.79 17.73
N PRO A 548 20.14 -10.24 18.88
CA PRO A 548 19.87 -11.66 19.13
C PRO A 548 18.82 -12.29 18.21
N TRP A 549 17.96 -11.48 17.61
CA TRP A 549 16.78 -11.94 16.86
C TRP A 549 16.83 -11.62 15.35
N LEU A 550 17.93 -11.12 14.81
CA LEU A 550 18.04 -10.70 13.40
C LEU A 550 17.84 -11.84 12.39
N GLY A 551 18.05 -13.10 12.79
CA GLY A 551 17.93 -14.22 11.88
C GLY A 551 18.75 -14.04 10.60
N PRO A 552 18.17 -14.29 9.40
CA PRO A 552 18.86 -14.11 8.12
C PRO A 552 19.33 -12.68 7.84
N LEU A 553 18.67 -11.67 8.41
CA LEU A 553 19.05 -10.26 8.21
C LEU A 553 20.44 -9.94 8.75
N ARG A 554 20.98 -10.77 9.66
CA ARG A 554 22.35 -10.61 10.18
C ARG A 554 23.40 -10.54 9.07
N ALA A 555 23.17 -11.20 7.95
CA ALA A 555 24.07 -11.14 6.78
C ALA A 555 24.26 -9.71 6.21
N LEU A 556 23.33 -8.78 6.51
CA LEU A 556 23.43 -7.39 6.08
C LEU A 556 24.32 -6.53 7.00
N VAL A 557 24.70 -7.01 8.18
CA VAL A 557 25.65 -6.30 9.07
C VAL A 557 27.02 -6.19 8.42
N GLU A 558 27.42 -7.22 7.68
CA GLU A 558 28.73 -7.33 7.03
C GLU A 558 28.72 -6.74 5.60
N LEU A 559 27.54 -6.40 5.08
CA LEU A 559 27.44 -5.81 3.76
C LEU A 559 28.04 -4.40 3.79
N LYS A 560 29.31 -4.31 3.37
CA LYS A 560 30.00 -3.01 3.22
C LYS A 560 29.25 -2.22 2.13
N GLN A 561 28.65 -1.12 2.51
CA GLN A 561 28.34 -0.07 1.56
C GLN A 561 29.63 0.70 1.34
N ASP A 562 30.30 0.48 0.21
CA ASP A 562 31.51 1.24 -0.12
C ASP A 562 31.17 2.74 -0.09
N ARG A 563 31.95 3.46 0.74
CA ARG A 563 31.81 4.91 0.97
C ARG A 563 32.49 5.68 -0.14
#